data_7f06a0a68c4c80d4384ac539890b7bb9
#
_entry.id   7f06a0a68c4c80d4384ac539890b7bb9
#
_cell.length_a   1.000
_cell.length_b   1.000
_cell.length_c   1.000
_cell.angle_alpha   90.00
_cell.angle_beta   90.00
_cell.angle_gamma   90.00
#
_symmetry.space_group_name_H-M   'P 1'
#
loop_
_entity.id
_entity.type
_entity.pdbx_description
1 polymer ?
#
loop_
_entity_poly.entity_id
_entity_poly.type
_entity_poly.pdbx_seq_one_letter_code
_entity_poly.pdbx_strand_id
1 'polypeptide(L)'
;MNALHAIRAHGALVLTLALAGCGGTVPPAWQANAKASLEHAAIAYLEGDTRIEAAEAAAARAELSRTGRPDLMARAELVRCAARVASLVFEPCEGFEKLRADAAPPELAYAAYLAGRLEPADMALLPEAQRAAAGAGASPEAAVQEIADPFSKLVAAGVLFQRGRASPALIGHAIDTASAQGWRRPLLAWLQVELLRVQRAGDEAQAEKLRRRIAIVQGGGR
;
A
#
# COMPACT_ATOMS: atom_id res chain seq x y z
N MET A 1 -56.59 -23.31 64.49
CA MET A 1 -57.42 -22.24 64.05
C MET A 1 -56.57 -21.37 63.13
N ASN A 2 -56.93 -21.36 61.88
CA ASN A 2 -56.49 -20.49 60.74
C ASN A 2 -55.00 -20.39 60.39
N ALA A 3 -54.61 -21.32 59.46
CA ALA A 3 -53.38 -21.19 58.67
C ALA A 3 -53.68 -20.31 57.43
N LEU A 4 -52.97 -19.22 57.26
CA LEU A 4 -52.96 -18.43 56.05
C LEU A 4 -51.86 -18.91 55.10
N HIS A 5 -52.28 -19.39 53.92
CA HIS A 5 -51.41 -19.77 52.85
C HIS A 5 -50.92 -18.53 52.12
N ALA A 6 -49.63 -18.26 52.15
CA ALA A 6 -48.96 -17.27 51.32
C ALA A 6 -48.61 -17.85 49.94
N ILE A 7 -49.26 -17.40 48.91
CA ILE A 7 -48.98 -17.72 47.51
C ILE A 7 -47.81 -16.88 47.06
N ARG A 8 -46.66 -17.51 46.80
CA ARG A 8 -45.50 -16.85 46.18
C ARG A 8 -45.71 -16.85 44.66
N ALA A 9 -45.95 -15.62 44.12
CA ALA A 9 -45.95 -15.38 42.70
C ALA A 9 -44.50 -15.29 42.21
N HIS A 10 -44.04 -16.28 41.45
CA HIS A 10 -42.76 -16.22 40.72
C HIS A 10 -42.96 -15.45 39.42
N GLY A 11 -42.54 -14.17 39.40
CA GLY A 11 -42.47 -13.38 38.19
C GLY A 11 -41.29 -13.88 37.35
N ALA A 12 -41.56 -14.55 36.24
CA ALA A 12 -40.58 -14.88 35.22
C ALA A 12 -40.20 -13.61 34.43
N LEU A 13 -39.02 -13.06 34.72
CA LEU A 13 -38.42 -11.99 33.95
C LEU A 13 -37.85 -12.53 32.64
N VAL A 14 -38.63 -12.37 31.55
CA VAL A 14 -38.18 -12.69 30.19
C VAL A 14 -37.21 -11.59 29.73
N LEU A 15 -35.91 -11.88 29.81
CA LEU A 15 -34.84 -11.03 29.30
C LEU A 15 -34.79 -11.20 27.76
N THR A 16 -35.48 -10.32 27.02
CA THR A 16 -35.37 -10.22 25.57
C THR A 16 -33.99 -9.66 25.19
N LEU A 17 -33.05 -10.53 24.80
CA LEU A 17 -31.79 -10.13 24.15
C LEU A 17 -32.15 -9.52 22.78
N ALA A 18 -32.15 -8.19 22.70
CA ALA A 18 -32.14 -7.47 21.43
C ALA A 18 -30.75 -7.72 20.77
N LEU A 19 -30.67 -8.65 19.82
CA LEU A 19 -29.55 -8.76 18.90
C LEU A 19 -29.56 -7.51 18.00
N ALA A 20 -28.87 -6.45 18.43
CA ALA A 20 -28.50 -5.35 17.57
C ALA A 20 -27.50 -5.89 16.55
N GLY A 21 -28.01 -6.45 15.45
CA GLY A 21 -27.21 -6.79 14.29
C GLY A 21 -26.56 -5.52 13.75
N CYS A 22 -25.24 -5.40 13.85
CA CYS A 22 -24.46 -4.41 13.11
C CYS A 22 -24.57 -4.74 11.62
N GLY A 23 -25.68 -4.37 11.01
CA GLY A 23 -25.93 -4.45 9.57
C GLY A 23 -25.18 -3.32 8.88
N GLY A 24 -23.85 -3.42 8.75
CA GLY A 24 -23.12 -2.61 7.79
C GLY A 24 -23.68 -2.91 6.40
N THR A 25 -23.98 -1.87 5.62
CA THR A 25 -24.41 -2.03 4.23
C THR A 25 -23.34 -2.78 3.45
N VAL A 26 -23.71 -3.94 2.87
CA VAL A 26 -22.79 -4.70 2.01
C VAL A 26 -22.42 -3.81 0.82
N PRO A 27 -21.11 -3.58 0.56
CA PRO A 27 -20.68 -2.77 -0.58
C PRO A 27 -21.22 -3.35 -1.89
N PRO A 28 -21.55 -2.52 -2.88
CA PRO A 28 -21.93 -2.99 -4.20
C PRO A 28 -20.86 -3.90 -4.80
N ALA A 29 -21.25 -4.94 -5.53
CA ALA A 29 -20.32 -5.94 -6.07
C ALA A 29 -19.18 -5.33 -6.90
N TRP A 30 -19.46 -4.29 -7.71
CA TRP A 30 -18.43 -3.59 -8.49
C TRP A 30 -17.31 -3.02 -7.61
N GLN A 31 -17.64 -2.53 -6.40
CA GLN A 31 -16.66 -1.95 -5.50
C GLN A 31 -15.71 -3.02 -4.93
N ALA A 32 -16.27 -4.15 -4.51
CA ALA A 32 -15.48 -5.28 -4.04
C ALA A 32 -14.59 -5.86 -5.15
N ASN A 33 -15.15 -6.03 -6.36
CA ASN A 33 -14.43 -6.54 -7.52
C ASN A 33 -13.30 -5.59 -7.93
N ALA A 34 -13.57 -4.29 -8.07
CA ALA A 34 -12.56 -3.30 -8.43
C ALA A 34 -11.42 -3.26 -7.41
N LYS A 35 -11.74 -3.31 -6.10
CA LYS A 35 -10.74 -3.35 -5.04
C LYS A 35 -9.85 -4.59 -5.16
N ALA A 36 -10.44 -5.78 -5.27
CA ALA A 36 -9.70 -7.03 -5.38
C ALA A 36 -8.79 -7.03 -6.61
N SER A 37 -9.30 -6.62 -7.78
CA SER A 37 -8.48 -6.55 -9.00
C SER A 37 -7.36 -5.52 -8.89
N LEU A 38 -7.54 -4.37 -8.21
CA LEU A 38 -6.45 -3.41 -7.98
C LEU A 38 -5.37 -3.99 -7.07
N GLU A 39 -5.76 -4.69 -6.01
CA GLU A 39 -4.83 -5.36 -5.10
C GLU A 39 -4.04 -6.45 -5.82
N HIS A 40 -4.71 -7.30 -6.61
CA HIS A 40 -4.05 -8.32 -7.42
C HIS A 40 -3.12 -7.72 -8.47
N ALA A 41 -3.52 -6.63 -9.14
CA ALA A 41 -2.66 -5.94 -10.10
C ALA A 41 -1.39 -5.39 -9.44
N ALA A 42 -1.50 -4.78 -8.25
CA ALA A 42 -0.35 -4.26 -7.52
C ALA A 42 0.59 -5.40 -7.10
N ILE A 43 0.07 -6.49 -6.55
CA ILE A 43 0.85 -7.67 -6.15
C ILE A 43 1.54 -8.30 -7.37
N ALA A 44 0.83 -8.54 -8.47
CA ALA A 44 1.38 -9.11 -9.69
C ALA A 44 2.52 -8.24 -10.26
N TYR A 45 2.36 -6.91 -10.22
CA TYR A 45 3.44 -6.00 -10.57
C TYR A 45 4.67 -6.21 -9.68
N LEU A 46 4.50 -6.23 -8.35
CA LEU A 46 5.61 -6.37 -7.39
C LEU A 46 6.31 -7.74 -7.53
N GLU A 47 5.57 -8.80 -7.81
CA GLU A 47 6.09 -10.14 -8.08
C GLU A 47 6.80 -10.26 -9.43
N GLY A 48 6.48 -9.37 -10.37
CA GLY A 48 7.07 -9.33 -11.71
C GLY A 48 6.21 -9.97 -12.81
N ASP A 49 4.95 -10.30 -12.55
CA ASP A 49 4.02 -10.82 -13.57
C ASP A 49 3.27 -9.68 -14.27
N THR A 50 3.86 -9.20 -15.37
CA THR A 50 3.29 -8.10 -16.17
C THR A 50 1.97 -8.49 -16.84
N ARG A 51 1.78 -9.78 -17.17
CA ARG A 51 0.57 -10.25 -17.84
C ARG A 51 -0.61 -10.22 -16.87
N ILE A 52 -0.44 -10.73 -15.65
CA ILE A 52 -1.48 -10.69 -14.62
C ILE A 52 -1.75 -9.24 -14.21
N GLU A 53 -0.71 -8.42 -13.99
CA GLU A 53 -0.90 -6.98 -13.71
C GLU A 53 -1.81 -6.31 -14.74
N ALA A 54 -1.55 -6.52 -16.03
CA ALA A 54 -2.31 -5.89 -17.10
C ALA A 54 -3.77 -6.37 -17.13
N ALA A 55 -4.01 -7.67 -16.95
CA ALA A 55 -5.35 -8.26 -16.93
C ALA A 55 -6.18 -7.74 -15.74
N GLU A 56 -5.61 -7.75 -14.55
CA GLU A 56 -6.28 -7.29 -13.33
C GLU A 56 -6.53 -5.77 -13.35
N ALA A 57 -5.57 -4.98 -13.84
CA ALA A 57 -5.77 -3.56 -14.04
C ALA A 57 -6.91 -3.27 -15.04
N ALA A 58 -7.06 -4.06 -16.10
CA ALA A 58 -8.16 -3.94 -17.04
C ALA A 58 -9.51 -4.31 -16.40
N ALA A 59 -9.54 -5.38 -15.58
CA ALA A 59 -10.73 -5.79 -14.85
C ALA A 59 -11.19 -4.70 -13.86
N ALA A 60 -10.28 -4.13 -13.10
CA ALA A 60 -10.57 -3.01 -12.20
C ALA A 60 -11.17 -1.81 -12.95
N ARG A 61 -10.55 -1.42 -14.09
CA ARG A 61 -11.07 -0.33 -14.93
C ARG A 61 -12.49 -0.64 -15.45
N ALA A 62 -12.76 -1.87 -15.86
CA ALA A 62 -14.07 -2.27 -16.34
C ALA A 62 -15.15 -2.12 -15.25
N GLU A 63 -14.86 -2.50 -14.02
CA GLU A 63 -15.79 -2.30 -12.90
C GLU A 63 -16.01 -0.81 -12.59
N LEU A 64 -14.93 -0.02 -12.54
CA LEU A 64 -15.00 1.40 -12.21
C LEU A 64 -15.69 2.22 -13.32
N SER A 65 -15.49 1.87 -14.59
CA SER A 65 -16.09 2.58 -15.73
C SER A 65 -17.62 2.58 -15.70
N ARG A 66 -18.24 1.54 -15.11
CA ARG A 66 -19.71 1.46 -14.92
C ARG A 66 -20.25 2.57 -14.01
N THR A 67 -19.41 3.18 -13.20
CA THR A 67 -19.82 4.23 -12.26
C THR A 67 -19.80 5.61 -12.89
N GLY A 68 -19.12 5.80 -14.02
CA GLY A 68 -18.90 7.12 -14.64
C GLY A 68 -18.10 8.08 -13.76
N ARG A 69 -17.35 7.59 -12.76
CA ARG A 69 -16.62 8.39 -11.77
C ARG A 69 -15.13 8.49 -12.10
N PRO A 70 -14.67 9.62 -12.64
CA PRO A 70 -13.27 9.81 -13.00
C PRO A 70 -12.34 9.86 -11.78
N ASP A 71 -12.82 10.31 -10.63
CA ASP A 71 -12.07 10.32 -9.37
C ASP A 71 -11.68 8.90 -8.91
N LEU A 72 -12.58 7.92 -9.05
CA LEU A 72 -12.27 6.52 -8.76
C LEU A 72 -11.29 5.92 -9.76
N MET A 73 -11.41 6.29 -11.05
CA MET A 73 -10.43 5.89 -12.07
C MET A 73 -9.05 6.49 -11.78
N ALA A 74 -9.00 7.77 -11.39
CA ALA A 74 -7.75 8.44 -11.00
C ALA A 74 -7.08 7.70 -9.82
N ARG A 75 -7.85 7.32 -8.81
CA ARG A 75 -7.35 6.54 -7.66
C ARG A 75 -6.78 5.20 -8.09
N ALA A 76 -7.44 4.49 -9.00
CA ALA A 76 -6.96 3.20 -9.52
C ALA A 76 -5.59 3.35 -10.25
N GLU A 77 -5.43 4.39 -11.05
CA GLU A 77 -4.15 4.67 -11.71
C GLU A 77 -3.04 5.00 -10.69
N LEU A 78 -3.36 5.72 -9.61
CA LEU A 78 -2.41 6.02 -8.55
C LEU A 78 -1.93 4.79 -7.78
N VAL A 79 -2.76 3.77 -7.58
CA VAL A 79 -2.32 2.47 -7.00
C VAL A 79 -1.25 1.83 -7.88
N ARG A 80 -1.43 1.85 -9.20
CA ARG A 80 -0.44 1.33 -10.15
C ARG A 80 0.88 2.14 -10.11
N CYS A 81 0.78 3.45 -10.02
CA CYS A 81 1.96 4.31 -9.89
C CYS A 81 2.68 4.10 -8.56
N ALA A 82 1.94 3.89 -7.47
CA ALA A 82 2.51 3.57 -6.17
C ALA A 82 3.33 2.27 -6.21
N ALA A 83 2.87 1.23 -6.92
CA ALA A 83 3.63 -0.01 -7.10
C ALA A 83 4.96 0.22 -7.85
N ARG A 84 4.99 1.15 -8.81
CA ARG A 84 6.20 1.57 -9.49
C ARG A 84 7.17 2.28 -8.54
N VAL A 85 6.67 3.24 -7.77
CA VAL A 85 7.46 3.97 -6.75
C VAL A 85 8.05 3.01 -5.71
N ALA A 86 7.28 2.02 -5.24
CA ALA A 86 7.75 0.97 -4.33
C ALA A 86 8.93 0.17 -4.91
N SER A 87 9.00 0.07 -6.24
CA SER A 87 10.06 -0.61 -7.00
C SER A 87 11.09 0.37 -7.58
N LEU A 88 11.16 1.60 -7.08
CA LEU A 88 12.10 2.67 -7.49
C LEU A 88 11.99 3.06 -8.98
N VAL A 89 10.82 2.93 -9.57
CA VAL A 89 10.51 3.40 -10.93
C VAL A 89 9.78 4.73 -10.82
N PHE A 90 10.46 5.81 -11.19
CA PHE A 90 10.00 7.21 -11.01
C PHE A 90 9.62 7.83 -12.36
N GLU A 91 8.63 7.25 -13.00
CA GLU A 91 8.07 7.72 -14.26
C GLU A 91 6.81 8.55 -14.05
N PRO A 92 6.44 9.43 -15.00
CA PRO A 92 5.15 10.11 -14.97
C PRO A 92 3.99 9.10 -14.91
N CYS A 93 3.00 9.41 -14.07
CA CYS A 93 1.81 8.57 -13.92
C CYS A 93 0.81 8.87 -15.07
N GLU A 94 1.14 8.46 -16.29
CA GLU A 94 0.38 8.84 -17.50
C GLU A 94 -1.12 8.53 -17.42
N GLY A 95 -1.49 7.41 -16.79
CA GLY A 95 -2.89 7.04 -16.60
C GLY A 95 -3.63 8.05 -15.72
N PHE A 96 -2.99 8.50 -14.65
CA PHE A 96 -3.52 9.54 -13.77
C PHE A 96 -3.52 10.92 -14.46
N GLU A 97 -2.48 11.27 -15.21
CA GLU A 97 -2.39 12.59 -15.86
C GLU A 97 -3.58 12.87 -16.80
N LYS A 98 -4.10 11.84 -17.45
CA LYS A 98 -5.31 11.94 -18.30
C LYS A 98 -6.59 12.23 -17.52
N LEU A 99 -6.58 11.98 -16.21
CA LEU A 99 -7.73 12.14 -15.30
C LEU A 99 -7.53 13.28 -14.31
N ARG A 100 -6.38 13.95 -14.35
CA ARG A 100 -5.97 14.98 -13.36
C ARG A 100 -6.99 16.09 -13.20
N ALA A 101 -7.63 16.52 -14.29
CA ALA A 101 -8.59 17.62 -14.28
C ALA A 101 -9.86 17.29 -13.46
N ASP A 102 -10.21 16.00 -13.37
CA ASP A 102 -11.38 15.50 -12.67
C ASP A 102 -11.02 14.79 -11.35
N ALA A 103 -9.73 14.80 -10.97
CA ALA A 103 -9.27 14.18 -9.72
C ALA A 103 -9.65 15.02 -8.51
N ALA A 104 -10.07 14.36 -7.42
CA ALA A 104 -10.37 15.04 -6.17
C ALA A 104 -9.08 15.46 -5.42
N PRO A 105 -9.16 16.40 -4.46
CA PRO A 105 -7.97 16.86 -3.72
C PRO A 105 -7.10 15.75 -3.11
N PRO A 106 -7.64 14.66 -2.52
CA PRO A 106 -6.81 13.56 -2.02
C PRO A 106 -5.99 12.86 -3.10
N GLU A 107 -6.56 12.66 -4.30
CA GLU A 107 -5.85 12.04 -5.42
C GLU A 107 -4.75 12.96 -5.96
N LEU A 108 -4.99 14.27 -6.02
CA LEU A 108 -3.97 15.26 -6.40
C LEU A 108 -2.81 15.29 -5.40
N ALA A 109 -3.12 15.29 -4.10
CA ALA A 109 -2.13 15.24 -3.04
C ALA A 109 -1.31 13.94 -3.09
N TYR A 110 -1.96 12.79 -3.32
CA TYR A 110 -1.27 11.53 -3.41
C TYR A 110 -0.38 11.44 -4.67
N ALA A 111 -0.82 11.97 -5.80
CA ALA A 111 0.00 12.08 -7.01
C ALA A 111 1.25 12.94 -6.77
N ALA A 112 1.10 14.07 -6.07
CA ALA A 112 2.21 14.93 -5.68
C ALA A 112 3.16 14.22 -4.70
N TYR A 113 2.63 13.44 -3.75
CA TYR A 113 3.41 12.62 -2.83
C TYR A 113 4.26 11.57 -3.56
N LEU A 114 3.65 10.80 -4.47
CA LEU A 114 4.35 9.79 -5.27
C LEU A 114 5.45 10.41 -6.15
N ALA A 115 5.27 11.65 -6.57
CA ALA A 115 6.27 12.40 -7.33
C ALA A 115 7.32 13.10 -6.44
N GLY A 116 7.30 12.89 -5.12
CA GLY A 116 8.23 13.53 -4.18
C GLY A 116 8.02 15.03 -3.98
N ARG A 117 6.89 15.60 -4.41
CA ARG A 117 6.59 17.04 -4.46
C ARG A 117 5.38 17.46 -3.62
N LEU A 118 5.04 16.65 -2.60
CA LEU A 118 3.92 16.96 -1.70
C LEU A 118 4.17 18.31 -0.98
N GLU A 119 3.19 19.19 -1.02
CA GLU A 119 3.18 20.40 -0.22
C GLU A 119 2.77 20.11 1.23
N PRO A 120 3.34 20.81 2.23
CA PRO A 120 3.00 20.59 3.63
C PRO A 120 1.51 20.74 3.95
N ALA A 121 0.81 21.65 3.27
CA ALA A 121 -0.62 21.90 3.46
C ALA A 121 -1.48 20.70 3.04
N ASP A 122 -1.02 19.87 2.11
CA ASP A 122 -1.77 18.75 1.55
C ASP A 122 -1.53 17.42 2.31
N MET A 123 -0.66 17.44 3.31
CA MET A 123 -0.29 16.24 4.06
C MET A 123 -1.49 15.53 4.70
N ALA A 124 -2.47 16.28 5.20
CA ALA A 124 -3.68 15.74 5.79
C ALA A 124 -4.56 14.97 4.80
N LEU A 125 -4.41 15.22 3.49
CA LEU A 125 -5.15 14.56 2.42
C LEU A 125 -4.59 13.19 2.03
N LEU A 126 -3.38 12.85 2.48
CA LEU A 126 -2.77 11.54 2.20
C LEU A 126 -3.52 10.39 2.88
N PRO A 127 -3.41 9.17 2.33
CA PRO A 127 -3.80 7.96 3.05
C PRO A 127 -3.10 7.89 4.41
N GLU A 128 -3.79 7.38 5.42
CA GLU A 128 -3.32 7.35 6.80
C GLU A 128 -1.91 6.75 6.93
N ALA A 129 -1.66 5.62 6.24
CA ALA A 129 -0.36 4.95 6.26
C ALA A 129 0.80 5.85 5.79
N GLN A 130 0.54 6.87 4.95
CA GLN A 130 1.58 7.73 4.39
C GLN A 130 1.79 9.03 5.18
N ARG A 131 0.78 9.46 5.96
CA ARG A 131 0.82 10.76 6.68
C ARG A 131 1.97 10.87 7.66
N ALA A 132 2.17 9.84 8.49
CA ALA A 132 3.23 9.84 9.49
C ALA A 132 4.62 9.93 8.85
N ALA A 133 4.89 9.14 7.82
CA ALA A 133 6.17 9.16 7.11
C ALA A 133 6.38 10.47 6.33
N ALA A 134 5.34 11.04 5.74
CA ALA A 134 5.39 12.31 5.02
C ALA A 134 5.70 13.49 5.96
N GLY A 135 5.12 13.47 7.18
CA GLY A 135 5.29 14.49 8.21
C GLY A 135 6.53 14.35 9.08
N ALA A 136 7.21 13.22 9.02
CA ALA A 136 8.40 12.96 9.84
C ALA A 136 9.58 13.82 9.37
N GLY A 137 9.91 14.83 10.15
CA GLY A 137 10.99 15.79 9.86
C GLY A 137 12.36 15.13 9.72
N ALA A 138 13.16 15.14 10.79
CA ALA A 138 14.55 14.64 10.77
C ALA A 138 14.68 13.11 10.74
N SER A 139 13.68 12.37 11.23
CA SER A 139 13.73 10.91 11.38
C SER A 139 12.56 10.19 10.70
N PRO A 140 12.44 10.28 9.36
CA PRO A 140 11.32 9.65 8.63
C PRO A 140 11.36 8.13 8.66
N GLU A 141 12.52 7.55 8.92
CA GLU A 141 12.77 6.12 8.92
C GLU A 141 11.94 5.39 9.99
N ALA A 142 11.91 5.90 11.23
CA ALA A 142 11.10 5.32 12.29
C ALA A 142 9.61 5.30 11.91
N ALA A 143 9.11 6.41 11.34
CA ALA A 143 7.72 6.49 10.88
C ALA A 143 7.41 5.50 9.76
N VAL A 144 8.36 5.22 8.84
CA VAL A 144 8.19 4.18 7.82
C VAL A 144 8.14 2.79 8.45
N GLN A 145 8.95 2.53 9.48
CA GLN A 145 8.95 1.24 10.19
C GLN A 145 7.60 0.90 10.81
N GLU A 146 6.91 1.90 11.34
CA GLU A 146 5.59 1.74 11.99
C GLU A 146 4.45 1.47 10.98
N ILE A 147 4.67 1.65 9.68
CA ILE A 147 3.66 1.31 8.67
C ILE A 147 3.45 -0.20 8.65
N ALA A 148 2.26 -0.65 9.02
CA ALA A 148 1.95 -2.08 9.10
C ALA A 148 1.86 -2.75 7.73
N ASP A 149 1.24 -2.09 6.74
CA ASP A 149 1.09 -2.62 5.39
C ASP A 149 2.42 -2.60 4.62
N PRO A 150 2.94 -3.77 4.17
CA PRO A 150 4.23 -3.85 3.48
C PRO A 150 4.29 -3.04 2.18
N PHE A 151 3.18 -2.96 1.44
CA PHE A 151 3.13 -2.19 0.19
C PHE A 151 3.25 -0.69 0.49
N SER A 152 2.46 -0.16 1.41
CA SER A 152 2.53 1.23 1.85
C SER A 152 3.91 1.58 2.42
N LYS A 153 4.54 0.65 3.14
CA LYS A 153 5.91 0.80 3.66
C LYS A 153 6.92 1.00 2.53
N LEU A 154 6.89 0.17 1.49
CA LEU A 154 7.78 0.30 0.34
C LEU A 154 7.49 1.57 -0.48
N VAL A 155 6.23 2.00 -0.60
CA VAL A 155 5.88 3.27 -1.25
C VAL A 155 6.52 4.44 -0.48
N ALA A 156 6.38 4.49 0.84
CA ALA A 156 6.97 5.53 1.67
C ALA A 156 8.51 5.54 1.55
N ALA A 157 9.14 4.36 1.59
CA ALA A 157 10.58 4.23 1.39
C ALA A 157 11.00 4.74 0.01
N GLY A 158 10.27 4.40 -1.05
CA GLY A 158 10.52 4.86 -2.42
C GLY A 158 10.42 6.37 -2.57
N VAL A 159 9.41 7.00 -1.96
CA VAL A 159 9.28 8.48 -1.94
C VAL A 159 10.47 9.12 -1.20
N LEU A 160 10.88 8.57 -0.06
CA LEU A 160 12.06 9.08 0.65
C LEU A 160 13.34 8.91 -0.15
N PHE A 161 13.49 7.79 -0.85
CA PHE A 161 14.63 7.55 -1.73
C PHE A 161 14.68 8.58 -2.89
N GLN A 162 13.55 8.80 -3.56
CA GLN A 162 13.42 9.80 -4.63
C GLN A 162 13.82 11.20 -4.16
N ARG A 163 13.53 11.53 -2.90
CA ARG A 163 13.88 12.82 -2.26
C ARG A 163 15.31 12.86 -1.71
N GLY A 164 16.14 11.84 -1.94
CA GLY A 164 17.50 11.76 -1.41
C GLY A 164 17.58 11.61 0.11
N ARG A 165 16.51 11.11 0.76
CA ARG A 165 16.38 10.99 2.22
C ARG A 165 16.43 9.53 2.71
N ALA A 166 16.82 8.59 1.87
CA ALA A 166 16.94 7.20 2.27
C ALA A 166 18.28 6.95 2.98
N SER A 167 18.23 6.60 4.26
CA SER A 167 19.39 6.14 5.01
C SER A 167 19.78 4.71 4.61
N PRO A 168 21.02 4.26 4.92
CA PRO A 168 21.41 2.85 4.75
C PRO A 168 20.46 1.87 5.48
N ALA A 169 19.98 2.25 6.66
CA ALA A 169 19.05 1.43 7.41
C ALA A 169 17.67 1.36 6.72
N LEU A 170 17.14 2.46 6.19
CA LEU A 170 15.90 2.44 5.40
C LEU A 170 16.01 1.53 4.17
N ILE A 171 17.15 1.56 3.46
CA ILE A 171 17.42 0.66 2.33
C ILE A 171 17.38 -0.80 2.79
N GLY A 172 18.05 -1.13 3.92
CA GLY A 172 18.00 -2.46 4.52
C GLY A 172 16.58 -2.92 4.82
N HIS A 173 15.79 -2.07 5.48
CA HIS A 173 14.39 -2.37 5.80
C HIS A 173 13.51 -2.56 4.56
N ALA A 174 13.74 -1.80 3.50
CA ALA A 174 13.01 -1.99 2.24
C ALA A 174 13.37 -3.33 1.58
N ILE A 175 14.65 -3.72 1.61
CA ILE A 175 15.12 -5.05 1.15
C ILE A 175 14.43 -6.16 1.96
N ASP A 176 14.41 -6.05 3.28
CA ASP A 176 13.83 -7.07 4.16
C ASP A 176 12.32 -7.17 3.95
N THR A 177 11.63 -6.02 3.83
CA THR A 177 10.19 -5.98 3.54
C THR A 177 9.88 -6.67 2.21
N ALA A 178 10.57 -6.31 1.14
CA ALA A 178 10.34 -6.90 -0.18
C ALA A 178 10.68 -8.41 -0.21
N SER A 179 11.76 -8.80 0.49
CA SER A 179 12.18 -10.20 0.63
C SER A 179 11.16 -11.05 1.38
N ALA A 180 10.63 -10.55 2.51
CA ALA A 180 9.64 -11.24 3.31
C ALA A 180 8.33 -11.49 2.54
N GLN A 181 7.98 -10.60 1.61
CA GLN A 181 6.79 -10.73 0.76
C GLN A 181 7.04 -11.54 -0.53
N GLY A 182 8.29 -11.89 -0.86
CA GLY A 182 8.63 -12.52 -2.13
C GLY A 182 8.48 -11.57 -3.34
N TRP A 183 8.40 -10.27 -3.14
CA TRP A 183 8.21 -9.28 -4.19
C TRP A 183 9.50 -9.01 -4.96
N ARG A 184 9.64 -9.67 -6.07
CA ARG A 184 10.87 -9.71 -6.84
C ARG A 184 11.30 -8.36 -7.41
N ARG A 185 10.37 -7.55 -7.94
CA ARG A 185 10.71 -6.23 -8.52
C ARG A 185 11.31 -5.26 -7.51
N PRO A 186 10.62 -4.91 -6.42
CA PRO A 186 11.22 -4.02 -5.43
C PRO A 186 12.46 -4.63 -4.79
N LEU A 187 12.50 -5.95 -4.53
CA LEU A 187 13.67 -6.60 -3.98
C LEU A 187 14.92 -6.39 -4.86
N LEU A 188 14.80 -6.59 -6.17
CA LEU A 188 15.91 -6.36 -7.11
C LEU A 188 16.31 -4.89 -7.14
N ALA A 189 15.36 -3.96 -7.16
CA ALA A 189 15.64 -2.53 -7.18
C ALA A 189 16.42 -2.09 -5.94
N TRP A 190 15.94 -2.47 -4.76
CA TRP A 190 16.58 -2.11 -3.49
C TRP A 190 17.93 -2.81 -3.29
N LEU A 191 18.09 -4.07 -3.71
CA LEU A 191 19.39 -4.76 -3.68
C LEU A 191 20.41 -4.08 -4.60
N GLN A 192 20.01 -3.55 -5.75
CA GLN A 192 20.89 -2.81 -6.64
C GLN A 192 21.33 -1.48 -6.03
N VAL A 193 20.43 -0.77 -5.34
CA VAL A 193 20.78 0.46 -4.59
C VAL A 193 21.81 0.15 -3.52
N GLU A 194 21.61 -0.90 -2.74
CA GLU A 194 22.55 -1.30 -1.69
C GLU A 194 23.89 -1.75 -2.28
N LEU A 195 23.88 -2.48 -3.40
CA LEU A 195 25.11 -2.87 -4.10
C LEU A 195 25.93 -1.64 -4.52
N LEU A 196 25.28 -0.64 -5.13
CA LEU A 196 25.95 0.61 -5.51
C LEU A 196 26.50 1.37 -4.30
N ARG A 197 25.79 1.35 -3.18
CA ARG A 197 26.23 1.99 -1.94
C ARG A 197 27.51 1.35 -1.37
N VAL A 198 27.53 0.01 -1.24
CA VAL A 198 28.66 -0.71 -0.68
C VAL A 198 29.88 -0.68 -1.62
N GLN A 199 29.67 -0.68 -2.94
CA GLN A 199 30.74 -0.49 -3.91
C GLN A 199 31.41 0.88 -3.78
N ARG A 200 30.62 1.96 -3.59
CA ARG A 200 31.18 3.30 -3.35
C ARG A 200 31.96 3.39 -2.02
N ALA A 201 31.60 2.56 -1.05
CA ALA A 201 32.30 2.45 0.22
C ALA A 201 33.56 1.54 0.15
N GLY A 202 33.81 0.87 -0.98
CA GLY A 202 34.94 -0.06 -1.14
C GLY A 202 34.75 -1.41 -0.42
N ASP A 203 33.55 -1.75 0.03
CA ASP A 203 33.29 -3.04 0.69
C ASP A 203 32.99 -4.13 -0.35
N GLU A 204 34.08 -4.64 -0.96
CA GLU A 204 33.94 -5.66 -2.01
C GLU A 204 33.40 -7.00 -1.47
N ALA A 205 33.68 -7.35 -0.21
CA ALA A 205 33.17 -8.58 0.38
C ALA A 205 31.63 -8.56 0.49
N GLN A 206 31.06 -7.42 0.87
CA GLN A 206 29.60 -7.24 0.90
C GLN A 206 29.02 -7.12 -0.50
N ALA A 207 29.71 -6.45 -1.42
CA ALA A 207 29.28 -6.35 -2.82
C ALA A 207 29.13 -7.73 -3.46
N GLU A 208 30.07 -8.66 -3.25
CA GLU A 208 29.99 -10.03 -3.74
C GLU A 208 28.81 -10.81 -3.15
N LYS A 209 28.50 -10.63 -1.87
CA LYS A 209 27.29 -11.24 -1.26
C LYS A 209 26.01 -10.74 -1.92
N LEU A 210 25.91 -9.42 -2.18
CA LEU A 210 24.76 -8.81 -2.83
C LEU A 210 24.61 -9.27 -4.28
N ARG A 211 25.70 -9.39 -5.05
CA ARG A 211 25.68 -9.94 -6.42
C ARG A 211 25.12 -11.35 -6.45
N ARG A 212 25.56 -12.23 -5.53
CA ARG A 212 25.01 -13.59 -5.44
C ARG A 212 23.51 -13.58 -5.09
N ARG A 213 23.09 -12.72 -4.16
CA ARG A 213 21.66 -12.58 -3.80
C ARG A 213 20.83 -12.10 -4.99
N ILE A 214 21.31 -11.11 -5.73
CA ILE A 214 20.68 -10.60 -6.96
C ILE A 214 20.53 -11.74 -8.00
N ALA A 215 21.60 -12.52 -8.21
CA ALA A 215 21.59 -13.63 -9.16
C ALA A 215 20.53 -14.70 -8.81
N ILE A 216 20.35 -15.01 -7.52
CA ILE A 216 19.29 -15.94 -7.05
C ILE A 216 17.92 -15.37 -7.40
N VAL A 217 17.67 -14.10 -7.10
CA VAL A 217 16.36 -13.46 -7.35
C VAL A 217 16.08 -13.39 -8.86
N GLN A 218 17.08 -13.14 -9.69
CA GLN A 218 16.95 -13.14 -11.16
C GLN A 218 16.74 -14.54 -11.74
N GLY A 219 17.40 -15.56 -11.19
CA GLY A 219 17.31 -16.94 -11.65
C GLY A 219 15.99 -17.64 -11.35
N GLY A 220 15.30 -17.25 -10.29
CA GLY A 220 14.01 -17.82 -9.87
C GLY A 220 12.82 -17.48 -10.77
N GLY A 221 13.00 -16.71 -11.83
CA GLY A 221 11.95 -16.25 -12.74
C GLY A 221 12.00 -16.92 -14.14
N ARG A 222 12.70 -18.04 -14.26
CA ARG A 222 12.76 -18.85 -15.50
C ARG A 222 11.96 -20.12 -15.37
#